data_c63594e4a013bff979f1e392eed7179d
#
_entry.id   c63594e4a013bff979f1e392eed7179d
#
_cell.length_a   1.000
_cell.length_b   1.000
_cell.length_c   1.000
_cell.angle_alpha   90.00
_cell.angle_beta   90.00
_cell.angle_gamma   90.00
#
_symmetry.space_group_name_H-M   'P 1'
#
loop_
_entity.id
_entity.type
_entity.pdbx_description
1 polymer ?
#
loop_
_entity_poly.entity_id
_entity_poly.type
_entity_poly.pdbx_seq_one_letter_code
_entity_poly.pdbx_strand_id
1 'polypeptide(L)'
;QSGKTLKIAFFLNLGFTILEFFGGIYVNSVAIMSDAVHDLGDSLSLGTAWYLDKKSHKEADDKYSFGYKRFSLLGALINSIVLIGGSIYVISEAIGRLFEPQPSDAQGMIVFAIIGVLVNGYAAWKLSSGNSLNEKTVSWHLMEDVLGWVAVLIVAIVLNFTDNQYLDPALSILITLYILYNVVLRLKETL
;
A
#
# COMPACT_ATOMS: atom_id res chain seq x y z
N GLN A 1 -7.28 -20.73 -12.24
CA GLN A 1 -5.89 -20.31 -12.07
C GLN A 1 -5.76 -18.86 -11.58
N SER A 2 -6.62 -17.93 -12.07
CA SER A 2 -6.62 -16.53 -11.62
C SER A 2 -6.95 -16.40 -10.13
N GLY A 3 -7.91 -17.18 -9.60
CA GLY A 3 -8.29 -17.15 -8.20
C GLY A 3 -7.16 -17.58 -7.26
N LYS A 4 -6.37 -18.56 -7.65
CA LYS A 4 -5.22 -19.02 -6.87
C LYS A 4 -4.12 -17.97 -6.83
N THR A 5 -3.86 -17.32 -7.97
CA THR A 5 -2.87 -16.23 -8.07
C THR A 5 -3.28 -15.04 -7.22
N LEU A 6 -4.57 -14.64 -7.27
CA LEU A 6 -5.10 -13.56 -6.44
C LEU A 6 -5.00 -13.88 -4.95
N LYS A 7 -5.30 -15.10 -4.57
CA LYS A 7 -5.18 -15.55 -3.16
C LYS A 7 -3.73 -15.44 -2.66
N ILE A 8 -2.78 -15.93 -3.44
CA ILE A 8 -1.35 -15.88 -3.08
C ILE A 8 -0.89 -14.43 -2.98
N ALA A 9 -1.23 -13.60 -3.98
CA ALA A 9 -0.89 -12.18 -3.98
C ALA A 9 -1.47 -11.45 -2.78
N PHE A 10 -2.72 -11.75 -2.41
CA PHE A 10 -3.38 -11.17 -1.24
C PHE A 10 -2.62 -11.51 0.05
N PHE A 11 -2.32 -12.79 0.29
CA PHE A 11 -1.65 -13.20 1.52
C PHE A 11 -0.22 -12.70 1.60
N LEU A 12 0.52 -12.67 0.48
CA LEU A 12 1.87 -12.12 0.44
C LEU A 12 1.86 -10.62 0.72
N ASN A 13 0.95 -9.88 0.09
CA ASN A 13 0.83 -8.44 0.29
C ASN A 13 0.40 -8.12 1.72
N LEU A 14 -0.59 -8.85 2.25
CA LEU A 14 -1.04 -8.67 3.63
C LEU A 14 0.06 -8.96 4.64
N GLY A 15 0.82 -10.04 4.44
CA GLY A 15 1.94 -10.40 5.29
C GLY A 15 3.02 -9.32 5.27
N PHE A 16 3.35 -8.81 4.10
CA PHE A 16 4.33 -7.73 3.94
C PHE A 16 3.83 -6.43 4.59
N THR A 17 2.54 -6.12 4.44
CA THR A 17 1.92 -4.94 5.05
C THR A 17 2.00 -4.99 6.58
N ILE A 18 1.71 -6.15 7.17
CA ILE A 18 1.82 -6.34 8.62
C ILE A 18 3.28 -6.15 9.06
N LEU A 19 4.21 -6.73 8.31
CA LEU A 19 5.64 -6.59 8.59
C LEU A 19 6.10 -5.13 8.52
N GLU A 20 5.63 -4.39 7.50
CA GLU A 20 5.92 -2.95 7.37
C GLU A 20 5.37 -2.15 8.54
N PHE A 21 4.14 -2.42 8.95
CA PHE A 21 3.50 -1.68 10.03
C PHE A 21 4.29 -1.86 11.33
N PHE A 22 4.61 -3.09 11.69
CA PHE A 22 5.42 -3.35 12.89
C PHE A 22 6.85 -2.84 12.73
N GLY A 23 7.44 -3.00 11.56
CA GLY A 23 8.77 -2.47 11.26
C GLY A 23 8.83 -0.95 11.34
N GLY A 24 7.80 -0.26 10.83
CA GLY A 24 7.68 1.19 10.92
C GLY A 24 7.63 1.66 12.37
N ILE A 25 6.86 0.98 13.21
CA ILE A 25 6.80 1.27 14.64
C ILE A 25 8.16 1.01 15.29
N TYR A 26 8.81 -0.10 14.97
CA TYR A 26 10.09 -0.49 15.55
C TYR A 26 11.21 0.50 15.22
N VAL A 27 11.30 0.95 13.96
CA VAL A 27 12.29 1.93 13.55
C VAL A 27 11.83 3.38 13.78
N ASN A 28 10.60 3.56 14.26
CA ASN A 28 9.98 4.85 14.53
C ASN A 28 9.90 5.75 13.28
N SER A 29 9.55 5.16 12.13
CA SER A 29 9.42 5.87 10.86
C SER A 29 7.96 6.02 10.47
N VAL A 30 7.48 7.27 10.43
CA VAL A 30 6.13 7.57 9.96
C VAL A 30 6.01 7.35 8.46
N ALA A 31 7.09 7.56 7.70
CA ALA A 31 7.12 7.31 6.25
C ALA A 31 6.85 5.82 5.94
N ILE A 32 7.48 4.90 6.69
CA ILE A 32 7.22 3.46 6.52
C ILE A 32 5.78 3.12 6.94
N MET A 33 5.27 3.73 8.01
CA MET A 33 3.87 3.53 8.40
C MET A 33 2.89 4.04 7.33
N SER A 34 3.21 5.15 6.66
CA SER A 34 2.40 5.66 5.53
C SER A 34 2.38 4.67 4.37
N ASP A 35 3.52 4.08 4.04
CA ASP A 35 3.61 3.06 3.00
C ASP A 35 2.82 1.81 3.39
N ALA A 36 2.83 1.44 4.67
CA ALA A 36 2.01 0.33 5.18
C ALA A 36 0.51 0.59 5.01
N VAL A 37 0.05 1.82 5.21
CA VAL A 37 -1.35 2.20 4.94
C VAL A 37 -1.67 2.05 3.46
N HIS A 38 -0.77 2.48 2.58
CA HIS A 38 -0.92 2.31 1.13
C HIS A 38 -1.04 0.82 0.76
N ASP A 39 -0.14 -0.01 1.28
CA ASP A 39 -0.14 -1.45 1.03
C ASP A 39 -1.37 -2.14 1.63
N LEU A 40 -1.87 -1.64 2.75
CA LEU A 40 -3.13 -2.14 3.32
C LEU A 40 -4.29 -1.93 2.35
N GLY A 41 -4.35 -0.76 1.71
CA GLY A 41 -5.34 -0.49 0.67
C GLY A 41 -5.23 -1.47 -0.50
N ASP A 42 -4.02 -1.77 -0.93
CA ASP A 42 -3.76 -2.75 -1.99
C ASP A 42 -4.20 -4.15 -1.56
N SER A 43 -3.92 -4.55 -0.32
CA SER A 43 -4.36 -5.83 0.24
C SER A 43 -5.87 -5.95 0.25
N LEU A 44 -6.57 -4.89 0.66
CA LEU A 44 -8.03 -4.88 0.67
C LEU A 44 -8.61 -5.00 -0.74
N SER A 45 -8.00 -4.33 -1.71
CA SER A 45 -8.38 -4.42 -3.12
C SER A 45 -8.18 -5.83 -3.66
N LEU A 46 -7.03 -6.45 -3.39
CA LEU A 46 -6.73 -7.82 -3.79
C LEU A 46 -7.68 -8.83 -3.10
N GLY A 47 -7.93 -8.64 -1.82
CA GLY A 47 -8.85 -9.50 -1.06
C GLY A 47 -10.27 -9.42 -1.58
N THR A 48 -10.74 -8.23 -1.91
CA THR A 48 -12.06 -8.01 -2.50
C THR A 48 -12.13 -8.65 -3.90
N ALA A 49 -11.10 -8.47 -4.73
CA ALA A 49 -11.04 -9.07 -6.05
C ALA A 49 -11.06 -10.60 -5.98
N TRP A 50 -10.28 -11.18 -5.07
CA TRP A 50 -10.27 -12.63 -4.85
C TRP A 50 -11.63 -13.15 -4.39
N TYR A 51 -12.26 -12.47 -3.44
CA TYR A 51 -13.57 -12.86 -2.93
C TYR A 51 -14.65 -12.82 -4.02
N LEU A 52 -14.65 -11.76 -4.83
CA LEU A 52 -15.59 -11.61 -5.95
C LEU A 52 -15.33 -12.62 -7.05
N ASP A 53 -14.07 -12.92 -7.37
CA ASP A 53 -13.71 -13.95 -8.34
C ASP A 53 -14.24 -15.32 -7.90
N LYS A 54 -14.06 -15.64 -6.63
CA LYS A 54 -14.57 -16.89 -6.05
C LYS A 54 -16.09 -16.99 -6.12
N LYS A 55 -16.81 -15.88 -5.94
CA LYS A 55 -18.27 -15.84 -6.03
C LYS A 55 -18.80 -15.78 -7.44
N SER A 56 -18.06 -15.20 -8.39
CA SER A 56 -18.49 -15.10 -9.79
C SER A 56 -18.61 -16.46 -10.49
N HIS A 57 -17.95 -17.49 -9.96
CA HIS A 57 -18.05 -18.86 -10.47
C HIS A 57 -19.28 -19.61 -9.94
N LYS A 58 -20.05 -19.01 -9.03
CA LYS A 58 -21.34 -19.58 -8.60
C LYS A 58 -22.45 -19.04 -9.48
N GLU A 59 -23.30 -19.95 -9.97
CA GLU A 59 -24.45 -19.58 -10.77
C GLU A 59 -25.37 -18.60 -10.02
N ALA A 60 -26.05 -17.74 -10.79
CA ALA A 60 -26.96 -16.76 -10.24
C ALA A 60 -28.04 -17.43 -9.39
N ASP A 61 -28.06 -17.15 -8.11
CA ASP A 61 -29.10 -17.56 -7.19
C ASP A 61 -30.30 -16.59 -7.31
N ASP A 62 -31.50 -17.10 -7.14
CA ASP A 62 -32.74 -16.30 -7.15
C ASP A 62 -32.70 -15.10 -6.18
N LYS A 63 -31.78 -15.15 -5.24
CA LYS A 63 -31.59 -14.13 -4.19
C LYS A 63 -30.73 -12.93 -4.62
N TYR A 64 -29.93 -13.04 -5.69
CA TYR A 64 -28.89 -12.05 -6.04
C TYR A 64 -28.80 -11.78 -7.55
N SER A 65 -29.90 -11.61 -8.23
CA SER A 65 -29.93 -11.34 -9.69
C SER A 65 -29.18 -10.08 -10.12
N PHE A 66 -28.91 -9.14 -9.19
CA PHE A 66 -28.12 -7.92 -9.42
C PHE A 66 -26.95 -7.80 -8.46
N GLY A 67 -26.63 -8.85 -7.69
CA GLY A 67 -25.92 -8.77 -6.43
C GLY A 67 -24.44 -8.43 -6.47
N TYR A 68 -23.71 -8.81 -7.52
CA TYR A 68 -22.24 -8.81 -7.44
C TYR A 68 -21.63 -7.43 -7.70
N LYS A 69 -22.24 -6.58 -8.53
CA LYS A 69 -21.78 -5.21 -8.76
C LYS A 69 -21.91 -4.34 -7.51
N ARG A 70 -22.94 -4.57 -6.71
CA ARG A 70 -23.14 -3.85 -5.44
C ARG A 70 -22.09 -4.23 -4.39
N PHE A 71 -21.68 -5.48 -4.36
CA PHE A 71 -20.61 -5.93 -3.47
C PHE A 71 -19.26 -5.31 -3.83
N SER A 72 -19.00 -5.12 -5.13
CA SER A 72 -17.79 -4.43 -5.60
C SER A 72 -17.78 -2.97 -5.13
N LEU A 73 -18.91 -2.27 -5.23
CA LEU A 73 -19.06 -0.90 -4.74
C LEU A 73 -18.87 -0.83 -3.22
N LEU A 74 -19.44 -1.78 -2.49
CA LEU A 74 -19.29 -1.84 -1.04
C LEU A 74 -17.83 -2.08 -0.64
N GLY A 75 -17.14 -2.98 -1.33
CA GLY A 75 -15.71 -3.22 -1.12
C GLY A 75 -14.86 -1.99 -1.37
N ALA A 76 -15.13 -1.27 -2.47
CA ALA A 76 -14.44 -0.03 -2.79
C ALA A 76 -14.70 1.05 -1.74
N LEU A 77 -15.93 1.14 -1.23
CA LEU A 77 -16.29 2.09 -0.19
C LEU A 77 -15.58 1.78 1.13
N ILE A 78 -15.56 0.52 1.56
CA ILE A 78 -14.86 0.07 2.77
C ILE A 78 -13.36 0.37 2.64
N ASN A 79 -12.77 0.05 1.49
CA ASN A 79 -11.36 0.32 1.23
C ASN A 79 -11.06 1.82 1.35
N SER A 80 -11.91 2.67 0.77
CA SER A 80 -11.76 4.13 0.84
C SER A 80 -11.85 4.63 2.29
N ILE A 81 -12.80 4.11 3.08
CA ILE A 81 -12.95 4.49 4.49
C ILE A 81 -11.71 4.11 5.30
N VAL A 82 -11.19 2.88 5.09
CA VAL A 82 -9.99 2.42 5.78
C VAL A 82 -8.78 3.26 5.40
N LEU A 83 -8.60 3.57 4.11
CA LEU A 83 -7.49 4.40 3.63
C LEU A 83 -7.58 5.82 4.17
N ILE A 84 -8.76 6.42 4.19
CA ILE A 84 -8.97 7.76 4.74
C ILE A 84 -8.67 7.77 6.23
N GLY A 85 -9.19 6.81 6.99
CA GLY A 85 -8.95 6.69 8.41
C GLY A 85 -7.48 6.49 8.75
N GLY A 86 -6.82 5.57 8.04
CA GLY A 86 -5.38 5.32 8.20
C GLY A 86 -4.53 6.53 7.82
N SER A 87 -4.92 7.23 6.76
CA SER A 87 -4.24 8.45 6.31
C SER A 87 -4.37 9.58 7.31
N ILE A 88 -5.54 9.78 7.90
CA ILE A 88 -5.76 10.79 8.95
C ILE A 88 -4.88 10.48 10.16
N TYR A 89 -4.81 9.22 10.57
CA TYR A 89 -3.96 8.79 11.70
C TYR A 89 -2.49 9.11 11.42
N VAL A 90 -1.99 8.72 10.25
CA VAL A 90 -0.58 8.89 9.89
C VAL A 90 -0.23 10.37 9.70
N ILE A 91 -1.11 11.17 9.07
CA ILE A 91 -0.92 12.62 8.93
C ILE A 91 -0.88 13.29 10.30
N SER A 92 -1.76 12.91 11.21
CA SER A 92 -1.79 13.42 12.59
C SER A 92 -0.46 13.15 13.29
N GLU A 93 0.07 11.93 13.19
CA GLU A 93 1.39 11.58 13.72
C GLU A 93 2.51 12.39 13.08
N ALA A 94 2.48 12.52 11.74
CA ALA A 94 3.52 13.25 11.00
C ALA A 94 3.53 14.74 11.38
N ILE A 95 2.36 15.36 11.48
CA ILE A 95 2.24 16.76 11.90
C ILE A 95 2.74 16.93 13.33
N GLY A 96 2.38 16.01 14.23
CA GLY A 96 2.87 16.02 15.62
C GLY A 96 4.40 15.98 15.68
N ARG A 97 5.03 15.22 14.79
CA ARG A 97 6.51 15.13 14.72
C ARG A 97 7.16 16.34 14.07
N LEU A 98 6.43 17.17 13.34
CA LEU A 98 6.92 18.45 12.87
C LEU A 98 7.01 19.46 14.03
N PHE A 99 6.12 19.37 15.01
CA PHE A 99 6.18 20.22 16.22
C PHE A 99 7.12 19.66 17.28
N GLU A 100 7.12 18.35 17.45
CA GLU A 100 8.01 17.64 18.38
C GLU A 100 8.78 16.55 17.65
N PRO A 101 9.91 16.88 16.99
CA PRO A 101 10.66 15.89 16.21
C PRO A 101 11.13 14.72 17.06
N GLN A 102 11.04 13.52 16.48
CA GLN A 102 11.48 12.29 17.12
C GLN A 102 12.54 11.62 16.24
N PRO A 103 13.56 11.00 16.87
CA PRO A 103 14.56 10.28 16.10
C PRO A 103 14.00 8.99 15.51
N SER A 104 14.34 8.72 14.25
CA SER A 104 14.07 7.46 13.58
C SER A 104 15.36 6.64 13.49
N ASP A 105 15.24 5.31 13.52
CA ASP A 105 16.38 4.43 13.32
C ASP A 105 16.72 4.37 11.82
N ALA A 106 17.68 5.23 11.41
CA ALA A 106 18.06 5.34 10.01
C ALA A 106 18.61 4.03 9.45
N GLN A 107 19.39 3.28 10.23
CA GLN A 107 19.94 2.00 9.78
C GLN A 107 18.83 0.95 9.56
N GLY A 108 17.87 0.89 10.47
CA GLY A 108 16.69 0.02 10.32
C GLY A 108 15.85 0.40 9.12
N MET A 109 15.65 1.70 8.88
CA MET A 109 14.96 2.20 7.69
C MET A 109 15.68 1.78 6.40
N ILE A 110 17.00 1.88 6.37
CA ILE A 110 17.82 1.48 5.20
C ILE A 110 17.60 0.01 4.90
N VAL A 111 17.66 -0.86 5.90
CA VAL A 111 17.46 -2.31 5.75
C VAL A 111 16.05 -2.59 5.20
N PHE A 112 15.02 -1.98 5.78
CA PHE A 112 13.65 -2.14 5.32
C PHE A 112 13.46 -1.66 3.89
N ALA A 113 14.03 -0.50 3.55
CA ALA A 113 13.90 0.08 2.21
C ALA A 113 14.60 -0.78 1.16
N ILE A 114 15.78 -1.32 1.47
CA ILE A 114 16.49 -2.23 0.56
C ILE A 114 15.65 -3.49 0.31
N ILE A 115 15.08 -4.08 1.37
CA ILE A 115 14.20 -5.24 1.23
C ILE A 115 12.98 -4.89 0.39
N GLY A 116 12.35 -3.74 0.64
CA GLY A 116 11.20 -3.28 -0.12
C GLY A 116 11.50 -3.10 -1.61
N VAL A 117 12.64 -2.45 -1.93
CA VAL A 117 13.08 -2.27 -3.31
C VAL A 117 13.34 -3.61 -3.99
N LEU A 118 14.06 -4.52 -3.33
CA LEU A 118 14.40 -5.82 -3.91
C LEU A 118 13.17 -6.70 -4.13
N VAL A 119 12.29 -6.79 -3.14
CA VAL A 119 11.09 -7.64 -3.23
C VAL A 119 10.14 -7.12 -4.30
N ASN A 120 9.81 -5.83 -4.27
CA ASN A 120 8.90 -5.24 -5.24
C ASN A 120 9.53 -5.15 -6.63
N GLY A 121 10.82 -4.84 -6.71
CA GLY A 121 11.56 -4.79 -7.97
C GLY A 121 11.64 -6.14 -8.66
N TYR A 122 11.94 -7.20 -7.90
CA TYR A 122 11.96 -8.56 -8.42
C TYR A 122 10.58 -8.99 -8.95
N ALA A 123 9.53 -8.73 -8.16
CA ALA A 123 8.17 -9.07 -8.56
C ALA A 123 7.73 -8.27 -9.81
N ALA A 124 8.06 -6.99 -9.87
CA ALA A 124 7.77 -6.15 -11.03
C ALA A 124 8.48 -6.66 -12.29
N TRP A 125 9.77 -7.00 -12.15
CA TRP A 125 10.56 -7.54 -13.27
C TRP A 125 9.97 -8.84 -13.77
N LYS A 126 9.62 -9.76 -12.87
CA LYS A 126 9.06 -11.06 -13.24
C LYS A 126 7.71 -10.91 -13.94
N LEU A 127 6.85 -10.01 -13.49
CA LEU A 127 5.54 -9.78 -14.09
C LEU A 127 5.59 -8.93 -15.36
N SER A 128 6.64 -8.14 -15.58
CA SER A 128 6.80 -7.35 -16.80
C SER A 128 6.98 -8.22 -18.05
N SER A 129 7.51 -9.42 -17.89
CA SER A 129 7.68 -10.38 -18.97
C SER A 129 6.42 -11.19 -19.30
N GLY A 130 5.35 -10.99 -18.54
CA GLY A 130 4.07 -11.65 -18.78
C GLY A 130 3.35 -11.10 -20.02
N ASN A 131 2.54 -11.95 -20.63
CA ASN A 131 1.83 -11.61 -21.86
C ASN A 131 0.43 -11.03 -21.62
N SER A 132 -0.10 -11.14 -20.40
CA SER A 132 -1.44 -10.64 -20.10
C SER A 132 -1.40 -9.16 -19.71
N LEU A 133 -2.50 -8.46 -20.01
CA LEU A 133 -2.68 -7.06 -19.63
C LEU A 133 -2.67 -6.88 -18.09
N ASN A 134 -3.25 -7.85 -17.39
CA ASN A 134 -3.31 -7.83 -15.93
C ASN A 134 -1.91 -7.93 -15.31
N GLU A 135 -1.05 -8.79 -15.84
CA GLU A 135 0.33 -8.91 -15.36
C GLU A 135 1.12 -7.61 -15.56
N LYS A 136 0.94 -6.95 -16.69
CA LYS A 136 1.57 -5.65 -16.97
C LYS A 136 1.07 -4.56 -16.03
N THR A 137 -0.23 -4.53 -15.76
CA THR A 137 -0.83 -3.56 -14.85
C THR A 137 -0.29 -3.74 -13.42
N VAL A 138 -0.21 -4.98 -12.94
CA VAL A 138 0.35 -5.29 -11.62
C VAL A 138 1.83 -4.94 -11.58
N SER A 139 2.58 -5.19 -12.66
CA SER A 139 3.99 -4.82 -12.77
C SER A 139 4.18 -3.30 -12.64
N TRP A 140 3.35 -2.50 -13.29
CA TRP A 140 3.38 -1.04 -13.18
C TRP A 140 3.12 -0.60 -11.73
N HIS A 141 2.15 -1.21 -11.06
CA HIS A 141 1.81 -0.90 -9.69
C HIS A 141 2.96 -1.22 -8.73
N LEU A 142 3.60 -2.38 -8.92
CA LEU A 142 4.79 -2.75 -8.15
C LEU A 142 5.96 -1.81 -8.40
N MET A 143 6.08 -1.28 -9.62
CA MET A 143 7.11 -0.29 -9.96
C MET A 143 6.88 1.04 -9.21
N GLU A 144 5.62 1.46 -9.05
CA GLU A 144 5.27 2.60 -8.21
C GLU A 144 5.67 2.37 -6.75
N ASP A 145 5.45 1.15 -6.25
CA ASP A 145 5.88 0.78 -4.89
C ASP A 145 7.41 0.81 -4.76
N VAL A 146 8.13 0.37 -5.79
CA VAL A 146 9.61 0.47 -5.82
C VAL A 146 10.05 1.93 -5.69
N LEU A 147 9.40 2.84 -6.42
CA LEU A 147 9.73 4.26 -6.35
C LEU A 147 9.47 4.83 -4.96
N GLY A 148 8.40 4.42 -4.30
CA GLY A 148 8.12 4.78 -2.91
C GLY A 148 9.22 4.30 -1.96
N TRP A 149 9.67 3.05 -2.10
CA TRP A 149 10.76 2.50 -1.31
C TRP A 149 12.11 3.14 -1.60
N VAL A 150 12.37 3.53 -2.85
CA VAL A 150 13.56 4.30 -3.21
C VAL A 150 13.55 5.65 -2.50
N ALA A 151 12.40 6.33 -2.44
CA ALA A 151 12.27 7.58 -1.69
C ALA A 151 12.56 7.39 -0.21
N VAL A 152 12.03 6.33 0.42
CA VAL A 152 12.32 5.97 1.82
C VAL A 152 13.82 5.71 2.00
N LEU A 153 14.44 4.99 1.06
CA LEU A 153 15.87 4.69 1.10
C LEU A 153 16.72 5.97 1.05
N ILE A 154 16.38 6.90 0.16
CA ILE A 154 17.09 8.19 0.05
C ILE A 154 16.98 8.96 1.36
N VAL A 155 15.78 9.07 1.92
CA VAL A 155 15.56 9.75 3.21
C VAL A 155 16.35 9.06 4.32
N ALA A 156 16.35 7.73 4.37
CA ALA A 156 17.07 6.97 5.39
C ALA A 156 18.59 7.18 5.29
N ILE A 157 19.13 7.21 4.07
CA ILE A 157 20.57 7.48 3.86
C ILE A 157 20.90 8.91 4.32
N VAL A 158 20.08 9.89 3.96
CA VAL A 158 20.29 11.29 4.38
C VAL A 158 20.20 11.39 5.90
N LEU A 159 19.24 10.71 6.54
CA LEU A 159 19.12 10.67 8.01
C LEU A 159 20.33 10.04 8.68
N ASN A 160 20.99 9.09 8.03
CA ASN A 160 22.19 8.44 8.59
C ASN A 160 23.39 9.41 8.65
N PHE A 161 23.44 10.37 7.72
CA PHE A 161 24.54 11.35 7.67
C PHE A 161 24.17 12.70 8.30
N THR A 162 22.90 13.02 8.41
CA THR A 162 22.40 14.27 9.01
C THR A 162 21.32 13.91 10.03
N ASP A 163 21.31 14.59 11.19
CA ASP A 163 20.30 14.36 12.22
C ASP A 163 19.02 15.17 11.98
N ASN A 164 18.63 15.37 10.72
CA ASN A 164 17.45 16.14 10.37
C ASN A 164 16.18 15.30 10.55
N GLN A 165 15.59 15.37 11.72
CA GLN A 165 14.41 14.60 12.13
C GLN A 165 13.11 15.02 11.41
N TYR A 166 13.13 16.08 10.61
CA TYR A 166 11.97 16.56 9.84
C TYR A 166 11.77 15.80 8.52
N LEU A 167 12.80 15.11 8.03
CA LEU A 167 12.75 14.45 6.72
C LEU A 167 11.73 13.30 6.68
N ASP A 168 11.69 12.47 7.72
CA ASP A 168 10.78 11.34 7.79
C ASP A 168 9.30 11.78 7.82
N PRO A 169 8.87 12.68 8.73
CA PRO A 169 7.48 13.15 8.70
C PRO A 169 7.14 13.94 7.43
N ALA A 170 8.09 14.67 6.84
CA ALA A 170 7.85 15.35 5.57
C ALA A 170 7.56 14.37 4.44
N LEU A 171 8.35 13.29 4.33
CA LEU A 171 8.11 12.23 3.35
C LEU A 171 6.78 11.53 3.62
N SER A 172 6.46 11.27 4.89
CA SER A 172 5.17 10.69 5.28
C SER A 172 3.99 11.51 4.79
N ILE A 173 4.06 12.83 4.94
CA ILE A 173 3.00 13.75 4.47
C ILE A 173 2.87 13.64 2.94
N LEU A 174 3.97 13.63 2.21
CA LEU A 174 3.95 13.50 0.76
C LEU A 174 3.31 12.18 0.32
N ILE A 175 3.70 11.06 0.93
CA ILE A 175 3.13 9.74 0.65
C ILE A 175 1.63 9.74 0.93
N THR A 176 1.23 10.29 2.07
CA THR A 176 -0.18 10.29 2.50
C THR A 176 -1.03 11.17 1.60
N LEU A 177 -0.52 12.33 1.18
CA LEU A 177 -1.22 13.19 0.22
C LEU A 177 -1.41 12.49 -1.12
N TYR A 178 -0.42 11.74 -1.57
CA TYR A 178 -0.53 10.91 -2.78
C TYR A 178 -1.63 9.85 -2.63
N ILE A 179 -1.69 9.17 -1.49
CA ILE A 179 -2.72 8.17 -1.20
C ILE A 179 -4.12 8.82 -1.22
N LEU A 180 -4.29 9.94 -0.54
CA LEU A 180 -5.57 10.65 -0.46
C LEU A 180 -6.01 11.15 -1.83
N TYR A 181 -5.09 11.65 -2.64
CA TYR A 181 -5.39 12.09 -4.00
C TYR A 181 -5.93 10.93 -4.83
N ASN A 182 -5.30 9.76 -4.78
CA ASN A 182 -5.75 8.57 -5.48
C ASN A 182 -7.11 8.08 -5.00
N VAL A 183 -7.35 8.11 -3.67
CA VAL A 183 -8.65 7.72 -3.09
C VAL A 183 -9.77 8.63 -3.60
N VAL A 184 -9.54 9.94 -3.60
CA VAL A 184 -10.53 10.92 -4.08
C VAL A 184 -10.83 10.70 -5.56
N LEU A 185 -9.81 10.47 -6.40
CA LEU A 185 -10.01 10.18 -7.81
C LEU A 185 -10.85 8.92 -8.02
N ARG A 186 -10.56 7.86 -7.30
CA ARG A 186 -11.30 6.60 -7.40
C ARG A 186 -12.75 6.76 -6.95
N LEU A 187 -12.99 7.52 -5.89
CA LEU A 187 -14.35 7.82 -5.43
C LEU A 187 -15.14 8.60 -6.47
N LYS A 188 -14.52 9.57 -7.14
CA LYS A 188 -15.17 10.34 -8.21
C LYS A 188 -15.53 9.46 -9.40
N GLU A 189 -14.68 8.50 -9.74
CA GLU A 189 -14.96 7.57 -10.84
C GLU A 189 -16.07 6.56 -10.48
N THR A 190 -16.19 6.23 -9.20
CA THR A 190 -17.17 5.25 -8.71
C THR A 190 -18.55 5.86 -8.49
N LEU A 191 -18.64 7.14 -8.14
CA LEU A 191 -19.90 7.86 -7.91
C LEU A 191 -20.39 8.56 -9.17
#